data_18c4a65caf44fdd53b70c0fdff357c86
#
_entry.id   18c4a65caf44fdd53b70c0fdff357c86
#
_cell.length_a   1.000
_cell.length_b   1.000
_cell.length_c   1.000
_cell.angle_alpha   90.00
_cell.angle_beta   90.00
_cell.angle_gamma   90.00
#
_symmetry.space_group_name_H-M   'P 1'
#
loop_
_entity.id
_entity.type
_entity.pdbx_description
1 polymer ?
#
loop_
_entity_poly.entity_id
_entity_poly.type
_entity_poly.pdbx_seq_one_letter_code
_entity_poly.pdbx_strand_id
1 'polypeptide(L)'
;MSAPQRQIIAWNQAPGPVRLASSRQHVEGVAQDRVPARAVVVDDHPLFRRAARDLMERGGGFRVVGEAGSGREGLELAFALQPDLVLLDVRLGDMDGIGALRRLREAGVGFRVAVITASRDPADLQAALRAGADGYLLKNAEPHALLAQLRRVVAGQLVLAEGLGESLARSIRDDCSCGAMDLVGLTTRERQILECIAAGHSNLKIATELQITDATVKVHVKHLLKKLGLHSRVEAALWCLGQRRRGSA
;
A
#
# COMPACT_ATOMS: atom_id res chain seq x y z
N MET A 1 33.26 67.68 44.17
CA MET A 1 33.64 66.42 43.44
C MET A 1 32.65 65.35 43.90
N SER A 2 31.54 65.17 43.11
CA SER A 2 30.41 64.34 43.49
C SER A 2 30.60 62.94 42.98
N ALA A 3 30.37 61.97 43.82
CA ALA A 3 30.30 60.53 43.45
C ALA A 3 28.94 60.20 42.90
N PRO A 4 28.84 59.29 41.89
CA PRO A 4 27.59 58.91 41.32
C PRO A 4 26.83 57.82 42.13
N GLN A 5 25.56 58.08 42.36
CA GLN A 5 24.62 57.18 43.03
C GLN A 5 24.36 55.95 42.16
N ARG A 6 24.54 54.77 42.74
CA ARG A 6 24.12 53.49 42.17
C ARG A 6 22.60 53.34 42.34
N GLN A 7 21.85 53.32 41.23
CA GLN A 7 20.47 52.87 41.20
C GLN A 7 20.39 51.38 41.39
N ILE A 8 19.76 50.94 42.49
CA ILE A 8 19.39 49.55 42.74
C ILE A 8 18.09 49.29 41.99
N ILE A 9 18.17 48.50 40.96
CA ILE A 9 16.97 48.04 40.21
C ILE A 9 16.34 46.88 41.03
N ALA A 10 15.17 47.15 41.59
CA ALA A 10 14.37 46.18 42.32
C ALA A 10 13.80 45.09 41.37
N TRP A 11 14.26 43.88 41.55
CA TRP A 11 13.69 42.67 40.95
C TRP A 11 12.52 42.19 41.84
N ASN A 12 11.33 42.71 41.63
CA ASN A 12 10.16 42.15 42.29
C ASN A 12 8.90 42.37 41.45
N GLN A 13 8.77 41.62 40.37
CA GLN A 13 7.45 41.30 39.80
C GLN A 13 7.51 39.87 39.26
N ALA A 14 6.93 38.95 40.03
CA ALA A 14 6.67 37.60 39.57
C ALA A 14 5.64 37.66 38.42
N PRO A 15 5.86 36.98 37.28
CA PRO A 15 4.86 36.88 36.28
C PRO A 15 3.71 36.04 36.82
N GLY A 16 2.46 36.55 36.69
CA GLY A 16 1.24 35.89 37.06
C GLY A 16 1.06 34.56 36.26
N PRO A 17 0.14 33.69 36.71
CA PRO A 17 0.00 32.35 36.12
C PRO A 17 -0.39 32.46 34.64
N VAL A 18 0.48 31.87 33.81
CA VAL A 18 0.22 31.66 32.38
C VAL A 18 -1.00 30.76 32.28
N ARG A 19 -2.15 31.30 31.88
CA ARG A 19 -3.29 30.49 31.45
C ARG A 19 -2.88 29.72 30.21
N LEU A 20 -2.59 28.44 30.38
CA LEU A 20 -2.55 27.50 29.27
C LEU A 20 -3.96 27.44 28.66
N ALA A 21 -4.14 28.15 27.57
CA ALA A 21 -5.31 27.95 26.72
C ALA A 21 -5.27 26.49 26.29
N SER A 22 -6.15 25.69 26.83
CA SER A 22 -6.43 24.35 26.42
C SER A 22 -7.08 24.40 25.03
N SER A 23 -6.27 24.58 24.00
CA SER A 23 -6.67 24.29 22.62
C SER A 23 -6.74 22.77 22.49
N ARG A 24 -7.78 22.18 23.07
CA ARG A 24 -8.30 20.90 22.58
C ARG A 24 -8.86 21.19 21.20
N GLN A 25 -7.98 21.21 20.19
CA GLN A 25 -8.44 21.01 18.84
C GLN A 25 -9.03 19.61 18.80
N HIS A 26 -10.35 19.57 18.78
CA HIS A 26 -11.12 18.42 18.38
C HIS A 26 -10.64 17.98 17.00
N VAL A 27 -9.79 16.97 16.97
CA VAL A 27 -9.63 16.12 15.79
C VAL A 27 -10.82 15.14 15.85
N GLU A 28 -12.01 15.66 15.74
CA GLU A 28 -13.18 14.90 15.31
C GLU A 28 -13.05 14.68 13.80
N GLY A 29 -12.10 13.82 13.41
CA GLY A 29 -12.12 13.16 12.13
C GLY A 29 -13.25 12.15 12.17
N VAL A 30 -14.32 12.47 11.47
CA VAL A 30 -15.49 11.66 11.16
C VAL A 30 -15.05 10.20 10.96
N ALA A 31 -15.28 9.36 11.96
CA ALA A 31 -15.32 7.91 11.82
C ALA A 31 -16.56 7.62 10.96
N GLN A 32 -16.39 7.68 9.64
CA GLN A 32 -17.37 7.10 8.73
C GLN A 32 -17.50 5.63 9.11
N ASP A 33 -18.73 5.17 9.32
CA ASP A 33 -19.15 3.78 9.49
C ASP A 33 -18.77 2.94 8.24
N ARG A 34 -17.48 2.77 8.01
CA ARG A 34 -16.99 1.86 6.99
C ARG A 34 -16.92 0.48 7.60
N VAL A 35 -17.63 -0.47 7.01
CA VAL A 35 -17.49 -1.88 7.33
C VAL A 35 -15.99 -2.21 7.29
N PRO A 36 -15.41 -2.78 8.37
CA PRO A 36 -13.99 -3.11 8.41
C PRO A 36 -13.61 -4.07 7.30
N ALA A 37 -12.49 -3.80 6.63
CA ALA A 37 -11.97 -4.65 5.57
C ALA A 37 -11.62 -6.04 6.12
N ARG A 38 -12.11 -7.09 5.46
CA ARG A 38 -11.84 -8.48 5.83
C ARG A 38 -10.44 -8.86 5.40
N ALA A 39 -9.62 -9.35 6.32
CA ALA A 39 -8.23 -9.69 6.05
C ALA A 39 -7.91 -11.15 6.41
N VAL A 40 -7.02 -11.77 5.63
CA VAL A 40 -6.36 -13.03 5.95
C VAL A 40 -4.88 -12.75 6.15
N VAL A 41 -4.30 -13.28 7.23
CA VAL A 41 -2.87 -13.15 7.55
C VAL A 41 -2.18 -14.50 7.36
N VAL A 42 -1.17 -14.52 6.49
CA VAL A 42 -0.40 -15.73 6.14
C VAL A 42 1.06 -15.50 6.47
N ASP A 43 1.56 -16.16 7.50
CA ASP A 43 2.93 -16.02 7.99
C ASP A 43 3.30 -17.25 8.83
N ASP A 44 4.47 -17.83 8.64
CA ASP A 44 4.89 -19.02 9.39
C ASP A 44 5.39 -18.70 10.82
N HIS A 45 5.59 -17.40 11.14
CA HIS A 45 5.99 -16.94 12.47
C HIS A 45 4.77 -16.65 13.36
N PRO A 46 4.43 -17.51 14.36
CA PRO A 46 3.20 -17.35 15.14
C PRO A 46 3.11 -16.01 15.90
N LEU A 47 4.25 -15.50 16.38
CA LEU A 47 4.30 -14.22 17.10
C LEU A 47 3.96 -13.04 16.19
N PHE A 48 4.51 -13.02 14.98
CA PHE A 48 4.21 -11.97 14.02
C PHE A 48 2.75 -12.03 13.57
N ARG A 49 2.25 -13.22 13.28
CA ARG A 49 0.84 -13.46 12.91
C ARG A 49 -0.12 -12.87 13.93
N ARG A 50 0.10 -13.20 15.23
CA ARG A 50 -0.69 -12.65 16.34
C ARG A 50 -0.56 -11.14 16.46
N ALA A 51 0.67 -10.60 16.38
CA ALA A 51 0.92 -9.16 16.45
C ALA A 51 0.25 -8.40 15.30
N ALA A 52 0.33 -8.92 14.07
CA ALA A 52 -0.32 -8.35 12.90
C ALA A 52 -1.85 -8.32 13.05
N ARG A 53 -2.46 -9.43 13.52
CA ARG A 53 -3.90 -9.46 13.83
C ARG A 53 -4.26 -8.39 14.86
N ASP A 54 -3.59 -8.38 16.01
CA ASP A 54 -3.88 -7.44 17.10
C ASP A 54 -3.74 -5.99 16.63
N LEU A 55 -2.71 -5.69 15.82
CA LEU A 55 -2.51 -4.37 15.24
C LEU A 55 -3.66 -3.97 14.31
N MET A 56 -4.07 -4.87 13.42
CA MET A 56 -5.11 -4.62 12.43
C MET A 56 -6.47 -4.41 13.08
N GLU A 57 -6.83 -5.24 14.06
CA GLU A 57 -8.11 -5.16 14.76
C GLU A 57 -8.19 -3.97 15.72
N ARG A 58 -7.16 -3.76 16.57
CA ARG A 58 -7.12 -2.64 17.52
C ARG A 58 -6.91 -1.31 16.85
N GLY A 59 -6.12 -1.27 15.78
CA GLY A 59 -5.89 -0.06 15.01
C GLY A 59 -7.12 0.40 14.20
N GLY A 60 -8.11 -0.47 14.05
CA GLY A 60 -9.38 -0.21 13.38
C GLY A 60 -9.29 -0.23 11.86
N GLY A 61 -10.43 -0.47 11.23
CA GLY A 61 -10.58 -0.55 9.77
C GLY A 61 -10.33 -1.93 9.18
N PHE A 62 -9.92 -2.92 9.98
CA PHE A 62 -9.74 -4.32 9.56
C PHE A 62 -10.44 -5.28 10.50
N ARG A 63 -10.87 -6.42 9.95
CA ARG A 63 -11.31 -7.62 10.65
C ARG A 63 -10.53 -8.80 10.11
N VAL A 64 -9.70 -9.44 10.92
CA VAL A 64 -8.97 -10.64 10.53
C VAL A 64 -9.93 -11.82 10.55
N VAL A 65 -10.24 -12.37 9.40
CA VAL A 65 -11.21 -13.45 9.21
C VAL A 65 -10.55 -14.81 9.06
N GLY A 66 -9.22 -14.85 8.93
CA GLY A 66 -8.43 -16.08 8.84
C GLY A 66 -6.96 -15.84 9.11
N GLU A 67 -6.30 -16.83 9.69
CA GLU A 67 -4.87 -16.87 9.93
C GLU A 67 -4.32 -18.21 9.42
N ALA A 68 -3.18 -18.19 8.74
CA ALA A 68 -2.52 -19.38 8.22
C ALA A 68 -1.04 -19.39 8.59
N GLY A 69 -0.52 -20.56 8.96
CA GLY A 69 0.89 -20.78 9.25
C GLY A 69 1.69 -21.31 8.07
N SER A 70 1.04 -21.55 6.93
CA SER A 70 1.65 -22.06 5.72
C SER A 70 1.02 -21.44 4.47
N GLY A 71 1.75 -21.47 3.36
CA GLY A 71 1.25 -20.94 2.11
C GLY A 71 0.06 -21.73 1.56
N ARG A 72 0.05 -23.05 1.73
CA ARG A 72 -1.08 -23.91 1.32
C ARG A 72 -2.35 -23.54 2.07
N GLU A 73 -2.30 -23.49 3.39
CA GLU A 73 -3.42 -23.09 4.23
C GLU A 73 -3.90 -21.67 3.89
N GLY A 74 -2.94 -20.76 3.66
CA GLY A 74 -3.23 -19.39 3.24
C GLY A 74 -3.99 -19.30 1.93
N LEU A 75 -3.63 -20.10 0.93
CA LEU A 75 -4.36 -20.19 -0.35
C LEU A 75 -5.79 -20.72 -0.14
N GLU A 76 -5.94 -21.82 0.63
CA GLU A 76 -7.26 -22.41 0.92
C GLU A 76 -8.17 -21.40 1.61
N LEU A 77 -7.68 -20.71 2.65
CA LEU A 77 -8.44 -19.66 3.34
C LEU A 77 -8.77 -18.48 2.44
N ALA A 78 -7.82 -18.01 1.62
CA ALA A 78 -8.07 -16.90 0.71
C ALA A 78 -9.15 -17.23 -0.33
N PHE A 79 -9.15 -18.44 -0.88
CA PHE A 79 -10.19 -18.87 -1.81
C PHE A 79 -11.54 -19.10 -1.14
N ALA A 80 -11.56 -19.67 0.07
CA ALA A 80 -12.82 -19.94 0.78
C ALA A 80 -13.47 -18.67 1.31
N LEU A 81 -12.67 -17.75 1.86
CA LEU A 81 -13.18 -16.58 2.56
C LEU A 81 -13.37 -15.36 1.66
N GLN A 82 -12.71 -15.30 0.49
CA GLN A 82 -12.74 -14.14 -0.43
C GLN A 82 -12.58 -12.81 0.34
N PRO A 83 -11.42 -12.59 1.01
CA PRO A 83 -11.21 -11.39 1.82
C PRO A 83 -11.04 -10.13 0.95
N ASP A 84 -10.97 -8.96 1.57
CA ASP A 84 -10.58 -7.71 0.88
C ASP A 84 -9.05 -7.60 0.77
N LEU A 85 -8.32 -8.21 1.71
CA LEU A 85 -6.87 -8.16 1.81
C LEU A 85 -6.29 -9.51 2.24
N VAL A 86 -5.23 -9.94 1.59
CA VAL A 86 -4.32 -10.99 2.09
C VAL A 86 -2.99 -10.33 2.44
N LEU A 87 -2.56 -10.46 3.70
CA LEU A 87 -1.21 -10.13 4.14
C LEU A 87 -0.38 -11.40 4.06
N LEU A 88 0.62 -11.44 3.18
CA LEU A 88 1.33 -12.66 2.78
C LEU A 88 2.83 -12.52 3.01
N ASP A 89 3.40 -13.38 3.85
CA ASP A 89 4.86 -13.44 3.99
C ASP A 89 5.52 -13.98 2.71
N VAL A 90 6.68 -13.44 2.38
CA VAL A 90 7.53 -13.94 1.29
C VAL A 90 8.08 -15.32 1.61
N ARG A 91 8.47 -15.54 2.87
CA ARG A 91 9.11 -16.78 3.30
C ARG A 91 8.15 -17.59 4.14
N LEU A 92 7.64 -18.67 3.55
CA LEU A 92 6.80 -19.65 4.22
C LEU A 92 7.51 -21.01 4.19
N GLY A 93 7.41 -21.76 5.27
CA GLY A 93 8.15 -23.02 5.40
C GLY A 93 7.79 -24.10 4.38
N ASP A 94 6.60 -24.04 3.78
CA ASP A 94 6.07 -25.06 2.87
C ASP A 94 6.13 -24.64 1.38
N MET A 95 6.14 -23.34 1.10
CA MET A 95 6.26 -22.80 -0.26
C MET A 95 6.79 -21.36 -0.26
N ASP A 96 7.28 -20.91 -1.41
CA ASP A 96 7.59 -19.51 -1.64
C ASP A 96 6.31 -18.67 -1.69
N GLY A 97 6.24 -17.60 -0.85
CA GLY A 97 5.09 -16.68 -0.81
C GLY A 97 4.83 -15.98 -2.13
N ILE A 98 5.88 -15.71 -2.93
CA ILE A 98 5.74 -15.16 -4.28
C ILE A 98 5.07 -16.18 -5.20
N GLY A 99 5.38 -17.47 -5.04
CA GLY A 99 4.70 -18.56 -5.73
C GLY A 99 3.22 -18.66 -5.34
N ALA A 100 2.90 -18.48 -4.06
CA ALA A 100 1.51 -18.41 -3.58
C ALA A 100 0.77 -17.21 -4.20
N LEU A 101 1.41 -16.03 -4.25
CA LEU A 101 0.86 -14.84 -4.88
C LEU A 101 0.54 -15.07 -6.37
N ARG A 102 1.44 -15.71 -7.13
CA ARG A 102 1.19 -16.03 -8.54
C ARG A 102 -0.05 -16.89 -8.70
N ARG A 103 -0.22 -17.95 -7.89
CA ARG A 103 -1.41 -18.80 -7.92
C ARG A 103 -2.71 -18.04 -7.64
N LEU A 104 -2.68 -17.10 -6.68
CA LEU A 104 -3.82 -16.22 -6.42
C LEU A 104 -4.15 -15.38 -7.65
N ARG A 105 -3.16 -14.80 -8.31
CA ARG A 105 -3.38 -13.96 -9.51
C ARG A 105 -3.84 -14.75 -10.73
N GLU A 106 -3.28 -15.93 -10.96
CA GLU A 106 -3.73 -16.86 -12.02
C GLU A 106 -5.18 -17.27 -11.85
N ALA A 107 -5.63 -17.46 -10.61
CA ALA A 107 -7.04 -17.72 -10.30
C ALA A 107 -7.97 -16.50 -10.49
N GLY A 108 -7.42 -15.34 -10.84
CA GLY A 108 -8.19 -14.12 -11.14
C GLY A 108 -8.91 -13.51 -9.95
N VAL A 109 -8.36 -13.66 -8.73
CA VAL A 109 -8.96 -13.14 -7.50
C VAL A 109 -9.06 -11.61 -7.52
N GLY A 110 -10.16 -11.09 -6.97
CA GLY A 110 -10.44 -9.64 -6.92
C GLY A 110 -9.91 -8.91 -5.71
N PHE A 111 -9.43 -9.64 -4.69
CA PHE A 111 -8.92 -9.04 -3.45
C PHE A 111 -7.47 -8.55 -3.56
N ARG A 112 -7.06 -7.69 -2.64
CA ARG A 112 -5.71 -7.16 -2.58
C ARG A 112 -4.75 -8.14 -1.90
N VAL A 113 -3.49 -8.16 -2.36
CA VAL A 113 -2.43 -8.93 -1.71
C VAL A 113 -1.27 -7.99 -1.39
N ALA A 114 -1.04 -7.79 -0.09
CA ALA A 114 0.15 -7.12 0.42
C ALA A 114 1.18 -8.17 0.84
N VAL A 115 2.33 -8.12 0.21
CA VAL A 115 3.47 -8.95 0.59
C VAL A 115 4.19 -8.29 1.76
N ILE A 116 4.55 -9.09 2.77
CA ILE A 116 5.32 -8.61 3.92
C ILE A 116 6.57 -9.46 4.10
N THR A 117 7.69 -8.84 4.47
CA THR A 117 8.97 -9.54 4.61
C THR A 117 9.91 -8.86 5.58
N ALA A 118 10.87 -9.59 6.12
CA ALA A 118 11.99 -9.04 6.87
C ALA A 118 13.15 -8.58 5.93
N SER A 119 13.17 -9.06 4.68
CA SER A 119 14.21 -8.79 3.69
C SER A 119 13.98 -7.48 2.96
N ARG A 120 15.08 -6.75 2.69
CA ARG A 120 15.11 -5.57 1.79
C ARG A 120 15.71 -5.90 0.43
N ASP A 121 15.80 -7.17 0.08
CA ASP A 121 16.38 -7.58 -1.19
C ASP A 121 15.58 -7.03 -2.37
N PRO A 122 16.22 -6.27 -3.28
CA PRO A 122 15.56 -5.77 -4.48
C PRO A 122 15.01 -6.86 -5.40
N ALA A 123 15.62 -8.05 -5.40
CA ALA A 123 15.17 -9.18 -6.20
C ALA A 123 13.81 -9.71 -5.71
N ASP A 124 13.63 -9.83 -4.39
CA ASP A 124 12.35 -10.21 -3.78
C ASP A 124 11.25 -9.18 -4.12
N LEU A 125 11.59 -7.88 -4.03
CA LEU A 125 10.68 -6.80 -4.40
C LEU A 125 10.23 -6.91 -5.85
N GLN A 126 11.18 -7.07 -6.79
CA GLN A 126 10.86 -7.20 -8.21
C GLN A 126 9.99 -8.42 -8.48
N ALA A 127 10.35 -9.57 -7.90
CA ALA A 127 9.61 -10.80 -8.07
C ALA A 127 8.18 -10.68 -7.54
N ALA A 128 7.97 -10.04 -6.37
CA ALA A 128 6.65 -9.77 -5.82
C ALA A 128 5.81 -8.84 -6.70
N LEU A 129 6.41 -7.76 -7.22
CA LEU A 129 5.72 -6.82 -8.11
C LEU A 129 5.35 -7.46 -9.45
N ARG A 130 6.25 -8.24 -10.05
CA ARG A 130 5.97 -9.02 -11.26
C ARG A 130 4.90 -10.10 -11.03
N ALA A 131 4.87 -10.69 -9.83
CA ALA A 131 3.82 -11.62 -9.44
C ALA A 131 2.48 -10.96 -9.12
N GLY A 132 2.42 -9.61 -9.08
CA GLY A 132 1.17 -8.88 -8.92
C GLY A 132 0.85 -8.45 -7.50
N ALA A 133 1.83 -8.22 -6.64
CA ALA A 133 1.58 -7.63 -5.33
C ALA A 133 0.96 -6.24 -5.44
N ASP A 134 -0.03 -5.94 -4.61
CA ASP A 134 -0.60 -4.58 -4.46
C ASP A 134 0.20 -3.75 -3.44
N GLY A 135 1.01 -4.39 -2.60
CA GLY A 135 1.92 -3.76 -1.65
C GLY A 135 3.11 -4.64 -1.33
N TYR A 136 4.25 -4.01 -1.01
CA TYR A 136 5.44 -4.66 -0.50
C TYR A 136 5.90 -3.95 0.76
N LEU A 137 5.75 -4.61 1.91
CA LEU A 137 5.88 -4.07 3.24
C LEU A 137 7.00 -4.76 4.02
N LEU A 138 7.53 -4.09 5.03
CA LEU A 138 8.58 -4.64 5.88
C LEU A 138 8.01 -5.00 7.26
N LYS A 139 8.37 -6.19 7.77
CA LYS A 139 7.97 -6.66 9.12
C LYS A 139 8.51 -5.77 10.25
N ASN A 140 9.60 -5.04 10.02
CA ASN A 140 10.21 -4.12 10.98
C ASN A 140 9.70 -2.68 10.88
N ALA A 141 8.64 -2.44 10.10
CA ALA A 141 8.00 -1.13 10.06
C ALA A 141 7.32 -0.80 11.40
N GLU A 142 7.28 0.48 11.74
CA GLU A 142 6.54 0.95 12.91
C GLU A 142 5.05 0.56 12.81
N PRO A 143 4.41 0.10 13.90
CA PRO A 143 3.04 -0.42 13.86
C PRO A 143 2.02 0.52 13.21
N HIS A 144 2.10 1.82 13.53
CA HIS A 144 1.19 2.81 12.95
C HIS A 144 1.43 3.03 11.45
N ALA A 145 2.69 2.97 11.00
CA ALA A 145 3.06 3.09 9.60
C ALA A 145 2.58 1.86 8.81
N LEU A 146 2.78 0.65 9.36
CA LEU A 146 2.29 -0.58 8.75
C LEU A 146 0.77 -0.54 8.56
N LEU A 147 0.03 -0.14 9.59
CA LEU A 147 -1.43 -0.02 9.50
C LEU A 147 -1.87 1.01 8.45
N ALA A 148 -1.21 2.17 8.39
CA ALA A 148 -1.47 3.19 7.37
C ALA A 148 -1.19 2.66 5.94
N GLN A 149 -0.11 1.90 5.77
CA GLN A 149 0.25 1.25 4.51
C GLN A 149 -0.81 0.23 4.09
N LEU A 150 -1.28 -0.64 4.99
CA LEU A 150 -2.32 -1.62 4.71
C LEU A 150 -3.64 -0.96 4.28
N ARG A 151 -4.04 0.14 4.93
CA ARG A 151 -5.22 0.93 4.51
C ARG A 151 -5.09 1.48 3.10
N ARG A 152 -3.90 1.94 2.72
CA ARG A 152 -3.62 2.41 1.36
C ARG A 152 -3.70 1.28 0.35
N VAL A 153 -3.20 0.08 0.68
CA VAL A 153 -3.33 -1.11 -0.17
C VAL A 153 -4.80 -1.45 -0.43
N VAL A 154 -5.62 -1.51 0.62
CA VAL A 154 -7.07 -1.78 0.47
C VAL A 154 -7.76 -0.69 -0.36
N ALA A 155 -7.35 0.57 -0.21
CA ALA A 155 -7.83 1.67 -1.05
C ALA A 155 -7.36 1.55 -2.52
N GLY A 156 -6.59 0.53 -2.87
CA GLY A 156 -6.11 0.26 -4.23
C GLY A 156 -4.91 1.11 -4.65
N GLN A 157 -4.17 1.67 -3.68
CA GLN A 157 -2.88 2.30 -3.95
C GLN A 157 -1.78 1.24 -3.96
N LEU A 158 -0.82 1.40 -4.86
CA LEU A 158 0.44 0.69 -4.73
C LEU A 158 1.21 1.23 -3.53
N VAL A 159 1.65 0.35 -2.66
CA VAL A 159 2.44 0.71 -1.48
C VAL A 159 3.76 -0.04 -1.48
N LEU A 160 4.85 0.71 -1.46
CA LEU A 160 6.20 0.19 -1.28
C LEU A 160 6.74 0.70 0.05
N ALA A 161 7.45 -0.16 0.78
CA ALA A 161 8.15 0.24 1.99
C ALA A 161 9.21 1.31 1.65
N GLU A 162 9.48 2.19 2.61
CA GLU A 162 10.42 3.30 2.43
C GLU A 162 11.81 2.82 1.99
N GLY A 163 12.42 3.57 1.07
CA GLY A 163 13.74 3.28 0.51
C GLY A 163 13.76 2.24 -0.62
N LEU A 164 12.66 1.51 -0.86
CA LEU A 164 12.62 0.51 -1.93
C LEU A 164 12.23 1.08 -3.30
N GLY A 165 11.63 2.26 -3.34
CA GLY A 165 11.23 2.93 -4.59
C GLY A 165 12.41 3.27 -5.50
N GLU A 166 13.55 3.69 -4.93
CA GLU A 166 14.77 3.99 -5.70
C GLU A 166 15.42 2.73 -6.28
N SER A 167 15.44 1.64 -5.52
CA SER A 167 15.93 0.34 -5.99
C SER A 167 15.08 -0.19 -7.15
N LEU A 168 13.75 -0.03 -7.05
CA LEU A 168 12.84 -0.37 -8.14
C LEU A 168 13.08 0.51 -9.38
N ALA A 169 13.28 1.81 -9.21
CA ALA A 169 13.54 2.72 -10.33
C ALA A 169 14.86 2.43 -11.05
N ARG A 170 15.86 1.89 -10.34
CA ARG A 170 17.12 1.44 -10.96
C ARG A 170 16.92 0.15 -11.76
N SER A 171 16.26 -0.83 -11.19
CA SER A 171 16.07 -2.12 -11.85
C SER A 171 15.13 -2.05 -13.05
N ILE A 172 14.14 -1.13 -13.06
CA ILE A 172 13.31 -0.85 -14.24
C ILE A 172 14.14 -0.27 -15.38
N ARG A 173 15.19 0.49 -15.07
CA ARG A 173 16.12 1.02 -16.09
C ARG A 173 16.92 -0.08 -16.78
N ASP A 174 17.30 -1.09 -16.04
CA ASP A 174 18.11 -2.21 -16.55
C ASP A 174 17.28 -3.23 -17.35
N ASP A 175 15.99 -3.40 -16.99
CA ASP A 175 15.06 -4.34 -17.63
C ASP A 175 14.25 -3.75 -18.81
N CYS A 176 14.46 -2.48 -19.20
CA CYS A 176 13.71 -1.82 -20.27
C CYS A 176 13.97 -2.35 -21.70
N SER A 177 14.29 -3.64 -21.83
CA SER A 177 14.26 -4.37 -23.12
C SER A 177 12.89 -5.02 -23.41
N CYS A 178 11.88 -4.85 -22.58
CA CYS A 178 10.53 -5.34 -22.87
C CYS A 178 9.95 -4.64 -24.10
N GLY A 179 9.67 -5.44 -25.13
CA GLY A 179 9.20 -5.04 -26.44
C GLY A 179 8.03 -4.06 -26.45
N ALA A 180 7.97 -3.25 -27.49
CA ALA A 180 6.86 -2.35 -27.76
C ALA A 180 5.55 -3.17 -27.91
N MET A 181 4.74 -3.24 -26.84
CA MET A 181 3.36 -3.67 -26.95
C MET A 181 2.54 -2.42 -27.31
N ASP A 182 1.94 -2.45 -28.49
CA ASP A 182 1.14 -1.35 -28.99
C ASP A 182 -0.10 -1.11 -28.10
N LEU A 183 -0.41 0.16 -27.85
CA LEU A 183 -1.69 0.62 -27.25
C LEU A 183 -2.93 0.29 -28.14
N VAL A 184 -2.72 -0.48 -29.19
CA VAL A 184 -3.73 -0.93 -30.15
C VAL A 184 -4.67 -1.91 -29.45
N GLY A 185 -5.90 -1.46 -29.17
CA GLY A 185 -6.97 -2.27 -28.56
C GLY A 185 -7.53 -1.77 -27.25
N LEU A 186 -6.93 -0.75 -26.62
CA LEU A 186 -7.53 -0.09 -25.44
C LEU A 186 -8.62 0.90 -25.88
N THR A 187 -9.79 0.81 -25.25
CA THR A 187 -10.82 1.83 -25.36
C THR A 187 -10.32 3.16 -24.75
N THR A 188 -10.94 4.27 -25.13
CA THR A 188 -10.64 5.60 -24.56
C THR A 188 -10.71 5.56 -23.02
N ARG A 189 -11.69 4.83 -22.48
CA ARG A 189 -11.88 4.72 -21.03
C ARG A 189 -10.78 3.93 -20.34
N GLU A 190 -10.37 2.82 -20.93
CA GLU A 190 -9.26 2.01 -20.41
C GLU A 190 -7.94 2.78 -20.46
N ARG A 191 -7.73 3.60 -21.49
CA ARG A 191 -6.55 4.46 -21.61
C ARG A 191 -6.52 5.55 -20.52
N GLN A 192 -7.64 6.24 -20.27
CA GLN A 192 -7.77 7.19 -19.17
C GLN A 192 -7.46 6.56 -17.82
N ILE A 193 -8.03 5.35 -17.58
CA ILE A 193 -7.78 4.60 -16.34
C ILE A 193 -6.31 4.21 -16.22
N LEU A 194 -5.66 3.77 -17.29
CA LEU A 194 -4.23 3.45 -17.31
C LEU A 194 -3.37 4.66 -16.95
N GLU A 195 -3.71 5.84 -17.46
CA GLU A 195 -3.02 7.08 -17.13
C GLU A 195 -3.16 7.47 -15.65
N CYS A 196 -4.35 7.31 -15.08
CA CYS A 196 -4.59 7.51 -13.66
C CYS A 196 -3.82 6.49 -12.79
N ILE A 197 -3.72 5.24 -13.26
CA ILE A 197 -2.92 4.20 -12.61
C ILE A 197 -1.44 4.57 -12.61
N ALA A 198 -0.92 5.05 -13.72
CA ALA A 198 0.47 5.50 -13.84
C ALA A 198 0.76 6.74 -12.97
N ALA A 199 -0.24 7.58 -12.71
CA ALA A 199 -0.17 8.69 -11.78
C ALA A 199 -0.32 8.27 -10.30
N GLY A 200 -0.49 6.97 -10.01
CA GLY A 200 -0.62 6.44 -8.65
C GLY A 200 -1.98 6.67 -8.00
N HIS A 201 -3.03 7.02 -8.77
CA HIS A 201 -4.36 7.28 -8.21
C HIS A 201 -5.02 6.00 -7.69
N SER A 202 -5.68 6.05 -6.53
CA SER A 202 -6.51 4.96 -6.02
C SER A 202 -7.76 4.75 -6.89
N ASN A 203 -8.42 3.58 -6.77
CA ASN A 203 -9.67 3.35 -7.49
C ASN A 203 -10.74 4.40 -7.15
N LEU A 204 -10.82 4.80 -5.88
CA LEU A 204 -11.76 5.83 -5.45
C LEU A 204 -11.47 7.18 -6.11
N LYS A 205 -10.18 7.56 -6.20
CA LYS A 205 -9.78 8.80 -6.89
C LYS A 205 -10.08 8.74 -8.38
N ILE A 206 -9.79 7.61 -9.03
CA ILE A 206 -10.15 7.37 -10.44
C ILE A 206 -11.66 7.43 -10.64
N ALA A 207 -12.44 6.82 -9.74
CA ALA A 207 -13.89 6.85 -9.77
C ALA A 207 -14.43 8.29 -9.73
N THR A 208 -13.89 9.11 -8.83
CA THR A 208 -14.24 10.53 -8.71
C THR A 208 -13.85 11.34 -9.95
N GLU A 209 -12.63 11.20 -10.42
CA GLU A 209 -12.12 11.95 -11.60
C GLU A 209 -12.89 11.59 -12.88
N LEU A 210 -13.22 10.33 -13.02
CA LEU A 210 -13.88 9.83 -14.23
C LEU A 210 -15.42 9.74 -14.09
N GLN A 211 -15.98 10.16 -12.94
CA GLN A 211 -17.42 10.17 -12.66
C GLN A 211 -18.08 8.79 -12.83
N ILE A 212 -17.43 7.74 -12.33
CA ILE A 212 -17.94 6.36 -12.31
C ILE A 212 -17.83 5.77 -10.91
N THR A 213 -18.39 4.57 -10.70
CA THR A 213 -18.28 3.91 -9.39
C THR A 213 -16.94 3.19 -9.22
N ASP A 214 -16.49 3.00 -7.97
CA ASP A 214 -15.32 2.18 -7.65
C ASP A 214 -15.43 0.75 -8.23
N ALA A 215 -16.64 0.17 -8.19
CA ALA A 215 -16.90 -1.12 -8.79
C ALA A 215 -16.65 -1.13 -10.31
N THR A 216 -17.06 -0.06 -11.01
CA THR A 216 -16.84 0.12 -12.45
C THR A 216 -15.33 0.26 -12.74
N VAL A 217 -14.58 1.01 -11.93
CA VAL A 217 -13.11 1.11 -12.07
C VAL A 217 -12.47 -0.27 -11.94
N LYS A 218 -12.86 -1.08 -10.94
CA LYS A 218 -12.35 -2.45 -10.76
C LYS A 218 -12.54 -3.32 -11.99
N VAL A 219 -13.72 -3.25 -12.61
CA VAL A 219 -14.03 -3.98 -13.84
C VAL A 219 -13.14 -3.51 -15.00
N HIS A 220 -13.00 -2.21 -15.21
CA HIS A 220 -12.15 -1.68 -16.27
C HIS A 220 -10.68 -2.03 -16.05
N VAL A 221 -10.16 -1.96 -14.82
CA VAL A 221 -8.80 -2.37 -14.50
C VAL A 221 -8.58 -3.85 -14.81
N LYS A 222 -9.53 -4.72 -14.47
CA LYS A 222 -9.46 -6.16 -14.82
C LYS A 222 -9.39 -6.37 -16.33
N HIS A 223 -10.22 -5.69 -17.09
CA HIS A 223 -10.23 -5.81 -18.56
C HIS A 223 -8.96 -5.24 -19.19
N LEU A 224 -8.49 -4.09 -18.70
CA LEU A 224 -7.24 -3.47 -19.11
C LEU A 224 -6.05 -4.42 -18.94
N LEU A 225 -5.90 -5.00 -17.73
CA LEU A 225 -4.82 -5.92 -17.42
C LEU A 225 -4.87 -7.15 -18.35
N LYS A 226 -6.07 -7.72 -18.55
CA LYS A 226 -6.25 -8.85 -19.47
C LYS A 226 -5.87 -8.50 -20.90
N LYS A 227 -6.25 -7.32 -21.41
CA LYS A 227 -5.93 -6.87 -22.77
C LYS A 227 -4.45 -6.64 -22.99
N LEU A 228 -3.75 -6.13 -21.97
CA LEU A 228 -2.32 -5.86 -22.01
C LEU A 228 -1.47 -7.08 -21.63
N GLY A 229 -2.08 -8.23 -21.28
CA GLY A 229 -1.35 -9.40 -20.80
C GLY A 229 -0.61 -9.17 -19.50
N LEU A 230 -1.05 -8.19 -18.69
CA LEU A 230 -0.43 -7.81 -17.43
C LEU A 230 -1.17 -8.45 -16.26
N HIS A 231 -0.42 -8.77 -15.20
CA HIS A 231 -0.96 -9.50 -14.06
C HIS A 231 -1.30 -8.57 -12.88
N SER A 232 -0.79 -7.33 -12.90
CA SER A 232 -1.01 -6.39 -11.81
C SER A 232 -1.16 -4.95 -12.27
N ARG A 233 -1.82 -4.15 -11.42
CA ARG A 233 -1.90 -2.69 -11.56
C ARG A 233 -0.51 -2.04 -11.59
N VAL A 234 0.44 -2.63 -10.88
CA VAL A 234 1.83 -2.14 -10.81
C VAL A 234 2.51 -2.31 -12.15
N GLU A 235 2.37 -3.52 -12.74
CA GLU A 235 2.89 -3.76 -14.09
C GLU A 235 2.28 -2.78 -15.08
N ALA A 236 0.98 -2.48 -14.98
CA ALA A 236 0.32 -1.50 -15.82
C ALA A 236 0.89 -0.08 -15.63
N ALA A 237 1.14 0.33 -14.38
CA ALA A 237 1.76 1.61 -14.10
C ALA A 237 3.18 1.71 -14.68
N LEU A 238 4.00 0.69 -14.44
CA LEU A 238 5.37 0.62 -14.92
C LEU A 238 5.43 0.57 -16.45
N TRP A 239 4.57 -0.23 -17.06
CA TRP A 239 4.42 -0.32 -18.51
C TRP A 239 4.09 1.04 -19.13
N CYS A 240 3.10 1.75 -18.57
CA CYS A 240 2.71 3.07 -19.04
C CYS A 240 3.84 4.10 -18.91
N LEU A 241 4.57 4.11 -17.79
CA LEU A 241 5.72 4.99 -17.58
C LEU A 241 6.86 4.70 -18.56
N GLY A 242 7.10 3.43 -18.89
CA GLY A 242 8.08 3.02 -19.89
C GLY A 242 7.73 3.50 -21.31
N GLN A 243 6.45 3.46 -21.69
CA GLN A 243 5.98 3.95 -23.00
C GLN A 243 6.09 5.46 -23.17
N ARG A 244 5.78 6.26 -22.14
CA ARG A 244 5.91 7.73 -22.19
C ARG A 244 7.33 8.20 -22.50
N ARG A 245 8.34 7.48 -22.04
CA ARG A 245 9.76 7.81 -22.29
C ARG A 245 10.20 7.52 -23.71
N ARG A 246 9.60 6.55 -24.39
CA ARG A 246 9.92 6.19 -25.79
C ARG A 246 9.27 7.14 -26.80
N GLY A 247 8.16 7.79 -26.43
CA GLY A 247 7.48 8.78 -27.27
C GLY A 247 8.06 10.19 -27.17
N SER A 248 9.05 10.44 -26.29
CA SER A 248 9.70 11.75 -26.07
C SER A 248 11.15 11.79 -26.60
N ALA A 249 11.60 10.75 -27.28
CA ALA A 249 12.87 10.67 -28.00
C ALA A 249 12.59 10.60 -29.49
#